data_d27bc16f1f3148b4c1368d6be5d3e192
#
_entry.id   d27bc16f1f3148b4c1368d6be5d3e192
#
_cell.length_a   1.000
_cell.length_b   1.000
_cell.length_c   1.000
_cell.angle_alpha   90.00
_cell.angle_beta   90.00
_cell.angle_gamma   90.00
#
_symmetry.space_group_name_H-M   'P 1'
#
loop_
_entity.id
_entity.type
_entity.pdbx_description
1 polymer ?
#
loop_
_entity_poly.entity_id
_entity_poly.type
_entity_poly.pdbx_seq_one_letter_code
_entity_poly.pdbx_strand_id
1 'polypeptide(L)'
;LSLFKSCRKLRPLFTLFVLWIYAYITGLSPSAVRACIMASFLLTAEFLDRRNSSLNALFAAAFFMLSYDTNLIFDVGFQMSFSAVTAILLFYTKLNIGGNSPYFIVRWLSSCVAVSIAAQIGALPIAVYYFHTIPLLFLIGNIFVLPLLPVVFGLSFLLLLFSALHIPYDWLGNTVDFLLQYIQQISLHIYKLPWSHIESVWLEARYLWLYFICGILSYITIKNRSKKTLWLTLGFCIGFLIFDLCTYKSPQPEIIVYDSKKSTVVQLSDKDRCYILLSDTLTSGQRVVGEEYRMKNGKTQYEIFQHGSLGTKDNTGFIDYPFAQFYGKRLVLLGKQEWDKLSIGKKLTIDYAIIGKMFNGRIEDILELFSVRQFIIGPDVHPRRATKLQNDCFENSIPCHDIRTQGAWIHTLDP
;
A
#
# COMPACT_ATOMS: atom_id res chain seq x y z
N LEU A 1 -47.11 20.69 -14.36
CA LEU A 1 -45.85 21.36 -13.94
C LEU A 1 -45.91 21.84 -12.48
N SER A 2 -47.10 22.19 -11.91
CA SER A 2 -47.24 22.64 -10.50
C SER A 2 -47.05 21.49 -9.50
N LEU A 3 -47.47 20.27 -9.80
CA LEU A 3 -47.27 19.06 -8.97
C LEU A 3 -45.76 18.71 -8.81
N PHE A 4 -44.94 19.01 -9.82
CA PHE A 4 -43.48 18.83 -9.73
C PHE A 4 -42.75 19.82 -8.82
N LYS A 5 -43.31 21.02 -8.58
CA LYS A 5 -42.71 21.98 -7.64
C LYS A 5 -42.89 21.57 -6.17
N SER A 6 -44.01 20.90 -5.83
CA SER A 6 -44.25 20.37 -4.47
C SER A 6 -43.36 19.18 -4.16
N CYS A 7 -43.04 18.36 -5.15
CA CYS A 7 -42.10 17.21 -5.02
C CYS A 7 -40.64 17.63 -4.81
N ARG A 8 -40.27 18.89 -5.08
CA ARG A 8 -38.87 19.34 -4.96
C ARG A 8 -38.33 19.22 -3.53
N LYS A 9 -39.17 19.45 -2.53
CA LYS A 9 -38.80 19.29 -1.11
C LYS A 9 -38.71 17.81 -0.65
N LEU A 10 -39.45 16.93 -1.30
CA LEU A 10 -39.44 15.48 -0.95
C LEU A 10 -38.30 14.73 -1.64
N ARG A 11 -37.69 15.31 -2.67
CA ARG A 11 -36.62 14.70 -3.44
C ARG A 11 -35.41 14.25 -2.59
N PRO A 12 -34.88 15.08 -1.67
CA PRO A 12 -33.76 14.66 -0.80
C PRO A 12 -34.12 13.48 0.09
N LEU A 13 -35.31 13.48 0.67
CA LEU A 13 -35.80 12.37 1.52
C LEU A 13 -35.93 11.06 0.76
N PHE A 14 -36.52 11.11 -0.45
CA PHE A 14 -36.60 9.94 -1.32
C PHE A 14 -35.21 9.41 -1.71
N THR A 15 -34.29 10.32 -2.05
CA THR A 15 -32.90 9.92 -2.37
C THR A 15 -32.23 9.25 -1.17
N LEU A 16 -32.41 9.78 0.04
CA LEU A 16 -31.86 9.17 1.25
C LEU A 16 -32.43 7.77 1.49
N PHE A 17 -33.74 7.62 1.34
CA PHE A 17 -34.41 6.34 1.51
C PHE A 17 -33.85 5.28 0.55
N VAL A 18 -33.70 5.63 -0.72
CA VAL A 18 -33.12 4.71 -1.72
C VAL A 18 -31.65 4.38 -1.41
N LEU A 19 -30.85 5.36 -0.99
CA LEU A 19 -29.45 5.13 -0.62
C LEU A 19 -29.30 4.19 0.56
N TRP A 20 -30.11 4.34 1.61
CA TRP A 20 -30.05 3.45 2.77
C TRP A 20 -30.58 2.06 2.49
N ILE A 21 -31.60 1.91 1.65
CA ILE A 21 -32.06 0.60 1.15
C ILE A 21 -30.93 -0.08 0.37
N TYR A 22 -30.27 0.65 -0.53
CA TYR A 22 -29.13 0.11 -1.27
C TYR A 22 -28.01 -0.34 -0.34
N ALA A 23 -27.63 0.50 0.64
CA ALA A 23 -26.62 0.13 1.63
C ALA A 23 -26.99 -1.13 2.42
N TYR A 24 -28.27 -1.29 2.77
CA TYR A 24 -28.77 -2.48 3.46
C TYR A 24 -28.70 -3.73 2.58
N ILE A 25 -29.10 -3.64 1.32
CA ILE A 25 -29.04 -4.75 0.35
C ILE A 25 -27.59 -5.19 0.10
N THR A 26 -26.63 -4.24 0.08
CA THR A 26 -25.20 -4.53 -0.12
C THR A 26 -24.49 -5.01 1.15
N GLY A 27 -25.22 -5.32 2.23
CA GLY A 27 -24.68 -5.84 3.48
C GLY A 27 -23.98 -4.79 4.35
N LEU A 28 -24.38 -3.50 4.24
CA LEU A 28 -23.85 -2.39 5.03
C LEU A 28 -22.31 -2.29 4.97
N SER A 29 -21.75 -2.48 3.77
CA SER A 29 -20.29 -2.38 3.60
C SER A 29 -19.77 -1.02 4.11
N PRO A 30 -18.59 -0.95 4.73
CA PRO A 30 -18.08 0.31 5.32
C PRO A 30 -18.03 1.47 4.33
N SER A 31 -17.75 1.21 3.05
CA SER A 31 -17.74 2.24 1.99
C SER A 31 -19.13 2.76 1.67
N ALA A 32 -20.15 1.87 1.60
CA ALA A 32 -21.52 2.26 1.33
C ALA A 32 -22.11 3.07 2.51
N VAL A 33 -21.86 2.62 3.75
CA VAL A 33 -22.32 3.33 4.96
C VAL A 33 -21.71 4.74 5.03
N ARG A 34 -20.41 4.89 4.77
CA ARG A 34 -19.76 6.22 4.70
C ARG A 34 -20.42 7.13 3.67
N ALA A 35 -20.64 6.63 2.45
CA ALA A 35 -21.29 7.40 1.40
C ALA A 35 -22.73 7.80 1.79
N CYS A 36 -23.50 6.91 2.40
CA CYS A 36 -24.85 7.21 2.88
C CYS A 36 -24.86 8.27 3.99
N ILE A 37 -23.95 8.18 4.96
CA ILE A 37 -23.84 9.18 6.04
C ILE A 37 -23.46 10.55 5.45
N MET A 38 -22.43 10.63 4.60
CA MET A 38 -22.05 11.88 3.94
C MET A 38 -23.22 12.48 3.14
N ALA A 39 -23.90 11.65 2.32
CA ALA A 39 -25.04 12.08 1.55
C ALA A 39 -26.20 12.53 2.45
N SER A 40 -26.42 11.88 3.59
CA SER A 40 -27.45 12.25 4.55
C SER A 40 -27.23 13.68 5.08
N PHE A 41 -26.01 14.00 5.49
CA PHE A 41 -25.68 15.36 5.96
C PHE A 41 -25.80 16.41 4.85
N LEU A 42 -25.31 16.09 3.63
CA LEU A 42 -25.39 17.01 2.48
C LEU A 42 -26.84 17.28 2.06
N LEU A 43 -27.66 16.23 1.92
CA LEU A 43 -29.06 16.33 1.52
C LEU A 43 -29.94 16.96 2.61
N THR A 44 -29.62 16.72 3.89
CA THR A 44 -30.31 17.39 5.00
C THR A 44 -30.00 18.88 5.01
N ALA A 45 -28.77 19.29 4.73
CA ALA A 45 -28.40 20.70 4.59
C ALA A 45 -29.17 21.37 3.41
N GLU A 46 -29.32 20.68 2.29
CA GLU A 46 -30.13 21.14 1.15
C GLU A 46 -31.61 21.24 1.51
N PHE A 47 -32.18 20.25 2.22
CA PHE A 47 -33.57 20.24 2.66
C PHE A 47 -33.90 21.41 3.60
N LEU A 48 -32.98 21.75 4.50
CA LEU A 48 -33.15 22.84 5.46
C LEU A 48 -32.94 24.25 4.83
N ASP A 49 -32.73 24.31 3.51
CA ASP A 49 -32.53 25.56 2.73
C ASP A 49 -31.42 26.46 3.34
N ARG A 50 -30.52 25.84 4.11
CA ARG A 50 -29.36 26.53 4.65
C ARG A 50 -28.30 26.63 3.56
N ARG A 51 -27.89 27.84 3.22
CA ARG A 51 -26.70 28.10 2.37
C ARG A 51 -25.43 27.70 3.10
N ASN A 52 -25.37 26.45 3.55
CA ASN A 52 -24.23 25.92 4.25
C ASN A 52 -23.16 25.51 3.26
N SER A 53 -21.94 25.74 3.64
CA SER A 53 -20.84 25.18 2.88
C SER A 53 -20.94 23.66 2.96
N SER A 54 -20.89 22.99 1.83
CA SER A 54 -20.86 21.51 1.76
C SER A 54 -19.72 20.91 2.60
N LEU A 55 -18.69 21.71 2.86
CA LEU A 55 -17.60 21.36 3.79
C LEU A 55 -18.09 21.19 5.23
N ASN A 56 -19.01 22.06 5.72
CA ASN A 56 -19.54 21.91 7.08
C ASN A 56 -20.35 20.61 7.22
N ALA A 57 -21.13 20.25 6.19
CA ALA A 57 -21.87 19.00 6.18
C ALA A 57 -20.93 17.79 6.16
N LEU A 58 -19.84 17.87 5.40
CA LEU A 58 -18.82 16.81 5.35
C LEU A 58 -18.12 16.63 6.70
N PHE A 59 -17.70 17.73 7.34
CA PHE A 59 -17.08 17.68 8.66
C PHE A 59 -18.04 17.22 9.76
N ALA A 60 -19.32 17.59 9.67
CA ALA A 60 -20.34 17.07 10.57
C ALA A 60 -20.52 15.56 10.42
N ALA A 61 -20.51 15.04 9.19
CA ALA A 61 -20.52 13.60 8.93
C ALA A 61 -19.29 12.91 9.52
N ALA A 62 -18.09 13.47 9.33
CA ALA A 62 -16.86 12.95 9.91
C ALA A 62 -16.92 12.92 11.45
N PHE A 63 -17.36 14.01 12.06
CA PHE A 63 -17.50 14.12 13.52
C PHE A 63 -18.48 13.07 14.05
N PHE A 64 -19.63 12.89 13.41
CA PHE A 64 -20.61 11.91 13.82
C PHE A 64 -20.06 10.47 13.73
N MET A 65 -19.36 10.15 12.65
CA MET A 65 -18.77 8.83 12.47
C MET A 65 -17.66 8.55 13.49
N LEU A 66 -16.77 9.53 13.74
CA LEU A 66 -15.71 9.40 14.73
C LEU A 66 -16.22 9.40 16.18
N SER A 67 -17.36 9.99 16.44
CA SER A 67 -18.03 9.91 17.75
C SER A 67 -18.62 8.52 18.01
N TYR A 68 -19.00 7.80 16.95
CA TYR A 68 -19.48 6.43 17.04
C TYR A 68 -18.31 5.44 17.19
N ASP A 69 -17.29 5.57 16.36
CA ASP A 69 -16.07 4.75 16.41
C ASP A 69 -14.83 5.60 16.08
N THR A 70 -14.02 5.86 17.10
CA THR A 70 -12.80 6.66 16.99
C THR A 70 -11.71 5.96 16.16
N ASN A 71 -11.74 4.63 16.04
CA ASN A 71 -10.73 3.88 15.28
C ASN A 71 -10.85 4.13 13.77
N LEU A 72 -11.99 4.63 13.29
CA LEU A 72 -12.19 4.99 11.89
C LEU A 72 -11.15 6.00 11.38
N ILE A 73 -10.53 6.80 12.26
CA ILE A 73 -9.45 7.73 11.86
C ILE A 73 -8.24 7.01 11.25
N PHE A 74 -8.02 5.74 11.64
CA PHE A 74 -6.95 4.89 11.11
C PHE A 74 -7.42 4.02 9.93
N ASP A 75 -8.71 4.00 9.60
CA ASP A 75 -9.23 3.30 8.43
C ASP A 75 -8.85 4.01 7.15
N VAL A 76 -8.13 3.31 6.27
CA VAL A 76 -7.63 3.84 5.00
C VAL A 76 -8.78 4.35 4.12
N GLY A 77 -9.89 3.61 4.09
CA GLY A 77 -11.05 3.99 3.30
C GLY A 77 -11.73 5.25 3.84
N PHE A 78 -11.77 5.45 5.17
CA PHE A 78 -12.24 6.70 5.77
C PHE A 78 -11.35 7.88 5.36
N GLN A 79 -10.03 7.75 5.55
CA GLN A 79 -9.07 8.79 5.18
C GLN A 79 -9.17 9.17 3.70
N MET A 80 -9.14 8.18 2.80
CA MET A 80 -9.22 8.42 1.36
C MET A 80 -10.55 9.06 0.94
N SER A 81 -11.68 8.59 1.48
CA SER A 81 -13.00 9.12 1.12
C SER A 81 -13.18 10.57 1.55
N PHE A 82 -12.88 10.89 2.82
CA PHE A 82 -13.02 12.26 3.33
C PHE A 82 -12.03 13.22 2.70
N SER A 83 -10.80 12.80 2.46
CA SER A 83 -9.77 13.59 1.79
C SER A 83 -10.14 13.88 0.33
N ALA A 84 -10.59 12.87 -0.43
CA ALA A 84 -11.04 13.04 -1.81
C ALA A 84 -12.21 14.00 -1.92
N VAL A 85 -13.28 13.82 -1.10
CA VAL A 85 -14.46 14.69 -1.14
C VAL A 85 -14.10 16.12 -0.70
N THR A 86 -13.24 16.27 0.32
CA THR A 86 -12.74 17.60 0.72
C THR A 86 -12.03 18.31 -0.43
N ALA A 87 -11.13 17.60 -1.13
CA ALA A 87 -10.40 18.15 -2.27
C ALA A 87 -11.34 18.50 -3.44
N ILE A 88 -12.34 17.66 -3.73
CA ILE A 88 -13.36 17.97 -4.74
C ILE A 88 -14.10 19.27 -4.38
N LEU A 89 -14.57 19.40 -3.15
CA LEU A 89 -15.29 20.60 -2.70
C LEU A 89 -14.44 21.88 -2.75
N LEU A 90 -13.13 21.77 -2.53
CA LEU A 90 -12.20 22.91 -2.55
C LEU A 90 -11.74 23.28 -3.96
N PHE A 91 -11.45 22.30 -4.81
CA PHE A 91 -10.72 22.52 -6.07
C PHE A 91 -11.57 22.35 -7.32
N TYR A 92 -12.70 21.61 -7.29
CA TYR A 92 -13.52 21.33 -8.47
C TYR A 92 -13.88 22.59 -9.28
N THR A 93 -14.41 23.64 -8.62
CA THR A 93 -14.84 24.86 -9.29
C THR A 93 -13.70 25.63 -9.98
N LYS A 94 -12.47 25.45 -9.51
CA LYS A 94 -11.26 26.09 -10.07
C LYS A 94 -10.65 25.27 -11.19
N LEU A 95 -10.79 23.94 -11.14
CA LEU A 95 -10.28 23.01 -12.14
C LEU A 95 -11.23 22.86 -13.33
N ASN A 96 -12.53 23.12 -13.16
CA ASN A 96 -13.53 23.02 -14.20
C ASN A 96 -13.53 24.23 -15.15
N ILE A 97 -12.46 24.39 -15.92
CA ILE A 97 -12.25 25.53 -16.83
C ILE A 97 -13.30 25.55 -17.95
N GLY A 98 -13.68 24.38 -18.47
CA GLY A 98 -14.67 24.23 -19.54
C GLY A 98 -16.13 24.20 -19.06
N GLY A 99 -16.41 24.40 -17.77
CA GLY A 99 -17.75 24.29 -17.19
C GLY A 99 -18.79 25.27 -17.76
N ASN A 100 -18.35 26.40 -18.29
CA ASN A 100 -19.18 27.43 -18.94
C ASN A 100 -19.22 27.31 -20.47
N SER A 101 -18.65 26.25 -21.07
CA SER A 101 -18.67 26.05 -22.50
C SER A 101 -20.09 25.83 -23.03
N PRO A 102 -20.47 26.39 -24.20
CA PRO A 102 -21.76 26.12 -24.81
C PRO A 102 -21.90 24.67 -25.28
N TYR A 103 -20.78 23.99 -25.57
CA TYR A 103 -20.79 22.63 -26.06
C TYR A 103 -20.94 21.62 -24.90
N PHE A 104 -21.96 20.77 -24.98
CA PHE A 104 -22.26 19.77 -23.96
C PHE A 104 -21.07 18.82 -23.67
N ILE A 105 -20.43 18.33 -24.75
CA ILE A 105 -19.30 17.37 -24.63
C ILE A 105 -18.11 18.02 -23.89
N VAL A 106 -17.77 19.29 -24.20
CA VAL A 106 -16.67 20.00 -23.58
C VAL A 106 -16.97 20.23 -22.10
N ARG A 107 -18.18 20.65 -21.76
CA ARG A 107 -18.61 20.85 -20.37
C ARG A 107 -18.58 19.56 -19.58
N TRP A 108 -19.09 18.48 -20.16
CA TRP A 108 -19.10 17.17 -19.52
C TRP A 108 -17.69 16.65 -19.30
N LEU A 109 -16.83 16.66 -20.34
CA LEU A 109 -15.44 16.21 -20.25
C LEU A 109 -14.64 17.03 -19.24
N SER A 110 -14.78 18.37 -19.26
CA SER A 110 -14.12 19.25 -18.29
C SER A 110 -14.55 18.94 -16.86
N SER A 111 -15.83 18.62 -16.63
CA SER A 111 -16.33 18.22 -15.31
C SER A 111 -15.76 16.88 -14.86
N CYS A 112 -15.71 15.88 -15.73
CA CYS A 112 -15.10 14.58 -15.42
C CYS A 112 -13.61 14.71 -15.06
N VAL A 113 -12.87 15.48 -15.86
CA VAL A 113 -11.44 15.76 -15.62
C VAL A 113 -11.24 16.51 -14.30
N ALA A 114 -12.03 17.56 -14.07
CA ALA A 114 -11.93 18.38 -12.86
C ALA A 114 -12.22 17.56 -11.59
N VAL A 115 -13.26 16.72 -11.59
CA VAL A 115 -13.57 15.82 -10.45
C VAL A 115 -12.45 14.82 -10.24
N SER A 116 -11.96 14.19 -11.32
CA SER A 116 -10.91 13.18 -11.23
C SER A 116 -9.60 13.75 -10.67
N ILE A 117 -9.16 14.91 -11.16
CA ILE A 117 -7.95 15.57 -10.66
C ILE A 117 -8.14 16.01 -9.20
N ALA A 118 -9.29 16.61 -8.88
CA ALA A 118 -9.57 17.06 -7.51
C ALA A 118 -9.58 15.89 -6.52
N ALA A 119 -10.24 14.76 -6.87
CA ALA A 119 -10.25 13.57 -6.05
C ALA A 119 -8.83 13.00 -5.86
N GLN A 120 -8.04 12.98 -6.93
CA GLN A 120 -6.66 12.48 -6.88
C GLN A 120 -5.76 13.35 -5.99
N ILE A 121 -5.91 14.68 -6.03
CA ILE A 121 -5.20 15.60 -5.12
C ILE A 121 -5.48 15.22 -3.66
N GLY A 122 -6.70 14.85 -3.31
CA GLY A 122 -7.02 14.43 -1.94
C GLY A 122 -6.56 13.03 -1.60
N ALA A 123 -6.81 12.05 -2.46
CA ALA A 123 -6.62 10.62 -2.16
C ALA A 123 -5.20 10.12 -2.43
N LEU A 124 -4.48 10.68 -3.42
CA LEU A 124 -3.17 10.19 -3.87
C LEU A 124 -2.14 10.06 -2.73
N PRO A 125 -1.91 11.06 -1.87
CA PRO A 125 -0.88 10.95 -0.85
C PRO A 125 -1.17 9.83 0.15
N ILE A 126 -2.44 9.61 0.47
CA ILE A 126 -2.88 8.51 1.35
C ILE A 126 -2.70 7.17 0.63
N ALA A 127 -3.12 7.09 -0.65
CA ALA A 127 -2.95 5.90 -1.45
C ALA A 127 -1.47 5.50 -1.61
N VAL A 128 -0.59 6.46 -1.87
CA VAL A 128 0.86 6.20 -1.96
C VAL A 128 1.43 5.75 -0.62
N TYR A 129 0.99 6.34 0.49
CA TYR A 129 1.44 5.96 1.82
C TYR A 129 1.09 4.51 2.18
N TYR A 130 -0.14 4.05 1.84
CA TYR A 130 -0.59 2.71 2.22
C TYR A 130 -0.32 1.64 1.15
N PHE A 131 -0.41 2.00 -0.13
CA PHE A 131 -0.31 1.04 -1.24
C PHE A 131 1.01 1.13 -2.02
N HIS A 132 1.83 2.14 -1.76
CA HIS A 132 3.15 2.34 -2.38
C HIS A 132 3.12 2.40 -3.92
N THR A 133 1.99 2.81 -4.50
CA THR A 133 1.80 2.89 -5.95
C THR A 133 1.20 4.23 -6.36
N ILE A 134 1.66 4.76 -7.50
CA ILE A 134 1.13 5.98 -8.11
C ILE A 134 0.47 5.60 -9.44
N PRO A 135 -0.87 5.67 -9.56
CA PRO A 135 -1.55 5.45 -10.83
C PRO A 135 -1.36 6.66 -11.75
N LEU A 136 -0.61 6.54 -12.85
CA LEU A 136 -0.38 7.65 -13.78
C LEU A 136 -1.54 7.83 -14.77
N LEU A 137 -2.14 6.72 -15.22
CA LEU A 137 -3.21 6.74 -16.21
C LEU A 137 -4.63 6.81 -15.62
N PHE A 138 -4.75 7.21 -14.33
CA PHE A 138 -6.04 7.31 -13.63
C PHE A 138 -7.05 8.20 -14.38
N LEU A 139 -6.58 9.27 -15.00
CA LEU A 139 -7.43 10.21 -15.72
C LEU A 139 -8.08 9.54 -16.93
N ILE A 140 -7.31 8.76 -17.70
CA ILE A 140 -7.83 8.01 -18.83
C ILE A 140 -8.86 6.98 -18.37
N GLY A 141 -8.52 6.19 -17.34
CA GLY A 141 -9.45 5.23 -16.75
C GLY A 141 -10.77 5.89 -16.31
N ASN A 142 -10.68 7.01 -15.59
CA ASN A 142 -11.85 7.70 -15.08
C ASN A 142 -12.74 8.30 -16.19
N ILE A 143 -12.16 8.79 -17.30
CA ILE A 143 -12.95 9.31 -18.44
C ILE A 143 -13.84 8.22 -19.05
N PHE A 144 -13.36 6.98 -19.12
CA PHE A 144 -14.13 5.87 -19.66
C PHE A 144 -15.06 5.22 -18.61
N VAL A 145 -14.60 5.06 -17.38
CA VAL A 145 -15.34 4.31 -16.36
C VAL A 145 -16.42 5.16 -15.68
N LEU A 146 -16.11 6.43 -15.31
CA LEU A 146 -17.07 7.26 -14.56
C LEU A 146 -18.43 7.45 -15.24
N PRO A 147 -18.54 7.63 -16.58
CA PRO A 147 -19.86 7.76 -17.22
C PRO A 147 -20.64 6.45 -17.28
N LEU A 148 -19.96 5.30 -17.28
CA LEU A 148 -20.61 4.00 -17.32
C LEU A 148 -21.19 3.59 -15.95
N LEU A 149 -20.57 4.00 -14.85
CA LEU A 149 -21.02 3.62 -13.50
C LEU A 149 -22.49 4.01 -13.21
N PRO A 150 -22.97 5.24 -13.46
CA PRO A 150 -24.38 5.57 -13.25
C PRO A 150 -25.32 4.72 -14.09
N VAL A 151 -24.94 4.37 -15.32
CA VAL A 151 -25.72 3.50 -16.21
C VAL A 151 -25.81 2.10 -15.61
N VAL A 152 -24.67 1.53 -15.22
CA VAL A 152 -24.62 0.19 -14.58
C VAL A 152 -25.46 0.18 -13.29
N PHE A 153 -25.33 1.18 -12.41
CA PHE A 153 -26.13 1.27 -11.19
C PHE A 153 -27.62 1.39 -11.48
N GLY A 154 -28.02 2.21 -12.46
CA GLY A 154 -29.42 2.37 -12.86
C GLY A 154 -30.00 1.06 -13.39
N LEU A 155 -29.29 0.37 -14.29
CA LEU A 155 -29.71 -0.91 -14.83
C LEU A 155 -29.73 -2.02 -13.75
N SER A 156 -28.76 -2.04 -12.86
CA SER A 156 -28.74 -2.99 -11.73
C SER A 156 -29.93 -2.77 -10.78
N PHE A 157 -30.30 -1.52 -10.52
CA PHE A 157 -31.49 -1.21 -9.74
C PHE A 157 -32.78 -1.68 -10.43
N LEU A 158 -32.90 -1.46 -11.74
CA LEU A 158 -34.02 -1.97 -12.53
C LEU A 158 -34.08 -3.51 -12.52
N LEU A 159 -32.92 -4.16 -12.63
CA LEU A 159 -32.80 -5.62 -12.57
C LEU A 159 -33.33 -6.15 -11.23
N LEU A 160 -32.95 -5.54 -10.10
CA LEU A 160 -33.47 -5.90 -8.79
C LEU A 160 -34.99 -5.70 -8.69
N LEU A 161 -35.51 -4.60 -9.25
CA LEU A 161 -36.94 -4.32 -9.26
C LEU A 161 -37.72 -5.35 -10.11
N PHE A 162 -37.22 -5.69 -11.31
CA PHE A 162 -37.86 -6.68 -12.19
C PHE A 162 -37.80 -8.06 -11.56
N SER A 163 -36.70 -8.44 -10.91
CA SER A 163 -36.59 -9.69 -10.17
C SER A 163 -37.60 -9.75 -9.04
N ALA A 164 -37.77 -8.67 -8.27
CA ALA A 164 -38.76 -8.61 -7.17
C ALA A 164 -40.22 -8.69 -7.66
N LEU A 165 -40.48 -8.18 -8.86
CA LEU A 165 -41.82 -8.20 -9.50
C LEU A 165 -42.06 -9.46 -10.34
N HIS A 166 -41.13 -10.42 -10.37
CA HIS A 166 -41.18 -11.64 -11.20
C HIS A 166 -41.34 -11.37 -12.70
N ILE A 167 -40.87 -10.21 -13.20
CA ILE A 167 -40.85 -9.86 -14.62
C ILE A 167 -39.62 -10.50 -15.25
N PRO A 168 -39.70 -11.00 -16.51
CA PRO A 168 -38.52 -11.54 -17.21
C PRO A 168 -37.40 -10.48 -17.32
N TYR A 169 -36.22 -10.79 -16.82
CA TYR A 169 -35.11 -9.84 -16.70
C TYR A 169 -33.78 -10.32 -17.31
N ASP A 170 -33.76 -11.49 -17.97
CA ASP A 170 -32.54 -12.10 -18.50
C ASP A 170 -31.77 -11.18 -19.45
N TRP A 171 -32.46 -10.46 -20.33
CA TRP A 171 -31.86 -9.49 -21.23
C TRP A 171 -31.19 -8.33 -20.50
N LEU A 172 -31.79 -7.89 -19.39
CA LEU A 172 -31.26 -6.81 -18.55
C LEU A 172 -30.02 -7.29 -17.78
N GLY A 173 -30.06 -8.52 -17.26
CA GLY A 173 -28.91 -9.16 -16.62
C GLY A 173 -27.73 -9.29 -17.56
N ASN A 174 -27.96 -9.78 -18.80
CA ASN A 174 -26.92 -9.89 -19.81
C ASN A 174 -26.33 -8.51 -20.19
N THR A 175 -27.15 -7.46 -20.21
CA THR A 175 -26.68 -6.10 -20.51
C THR A 175 -25.80 -5.56 -19.38
N VAL A 176 -26.18 -5.76 -18.12
CA VAL A 176 -25.37 -5.36 -16.95
C VAL A 176 -24.05 -6.11 -16.94
N ASP A 177 -24.10 -7.43 -17.17
CA ASP A 177 -22.88 -8.27 -17.22
C ASP A 177 -21.93 -7.84 -18.32
N PHE A 178 -22.45 -7.57 -19.53
CA PHE A 178 -21.64 -7.02 -20.63
C PHE A 178 -20.97 -5.72 -20.27
N LEU A 179 -21.68 -4.77 -19.63
CA LEU A 179 -21.10 -3.48 -19.24
C LEU A 179 -20.03 -3.65 -18.13
N LEU A 180 -20.26 -4.56 -17.19
CA LEU A 180 -19.27 -4.85 -16.14
C LEU A 180 -18.00 -5.48 -16.70
N GLN A 181 -18.15 -6.46 -17.61
CA GLN A 181 -17.03 -7.06 -18.33
C GLN A 181 -16.27 -6.02 -19.16
N TYR A 182 -16.97 -5.10 -19.81
CA TYR A 182 -16.35 -4.03 -20.58
C TYR A 182 -15.52 -3.09 -19.71
N ILE A 183 -16.07 -2.68 -18.54
CA ILE A 183 -15.33 -1.87 -17.55
C ILE A 183 -14.09 -2.62 -17.05
N GLN A 184 -14.23 -3.91 -16.76
CA GLN A 184 -13.11 -4.75 -16.32
C GLN A 184 -12.02 -4.85 -17.39
N GLN A 185 -12.41 -5.08 -18.64
CA GLN A 185 -11.46 -5.17 -19.75
C GLN A 185 -10.71 -3.85 -19.97
N ILE A 186 -11.41 -2.70 -19.96
CA ILE A 186 -10.77 -1.38 -20.04
C ILE A 186 -9.73 -1.22 -18.94
N SER A 187 -10.11 -1.53 -17.70
CA SER A 187 -9.22 -1.40 -16.55
C SER A 187 -7.98 -2.28 -16.68
N LEU A 188 -8.16 -3.53 -17.12
CA LEU A 188 -7.05 -4.46 -17.37
C LEU A 188 -6.14 -4.01 -18.52
N HIS A 189 -6.70 -3.46 -19.59
CA HIS A 189 -5.90 -2.93 -20.71
C HIS A 189 -5.07 -1.73 -20.27
N ILE A 190 -5.68 -0.79 -19.51
CA ILE A 190 -4.96 0.37 -18.98
C ILE A 190 -3.86 -0.08 -18.01
N TYR A 191 -4.12 -1.06 -17.12
CA TYR A 191 -3.13 -1.59 -16.19
C TYR A 191 -1.93 -2.23 -16.89
N LYS A 192 -2.14 -2.93 -18.02
CA LYS A 192 -1.08 -3.58 -18.81
C LYS A 192 -0.22 -2.59 -19.62
N LEU A 193 -0.65 -1.34 -19.77
CA LEU A 193 0.16 -0.36 -20.49
C LEU A 193 1.46 -0.07 -19.75
N PRO A 194 2.59 0.00 -20.44
CA PRO A 194 3.82 0.50 -19.85
C PRO A 194 3.54 1.92 -19.32
N TRP A 195 4.03 2.25 -18.12
CA TRP A 195 3.81 3.54 -17.45
C TRP A 195 2.41 3.76 -16.87
N SER A 196 1.57 2.72 -16.77
CA SER A 196 0.24 2.84 -16.16
C SER A 196 0.31 3.23 -14.70
N HIS A 197 1.33 2.77 -14.00
CA HIS A 197 1.57 3.01 -12.58
C HIS A 197 3.07 2.96 -12.26
N ILE A 198 3.46 3.67 -11.22
CA ILE A 198 4.79 3.58 -10.62
C ILE A 198 4.62 2.76 -9.35
N GLU A 199 5.31 1.62 -9.28
CA GLU A 199 5.33 0.76 -8.10
C GLU A 199 6.49 1.12 -7.17
N SER A 200 6.42 0.61 -5.94
CA SER A 200 7.50 0.70 -4.95
C SER A 200 7.88 2.13 -4.54
N VAL A 201 6.91 3.03 -4.52
CA VAL A 201 7.09 4.40 -4.03
C VAL A 201 6.92 4.43 -2.53
N TRP A 202 8.02 4.65 -1.80
CA TRP A 202 7.97 4.83 -0.36
C TRP A 202 7.68 6.28 0.01
N LEU A 203 6.62 6.50 0.79
CA LEU A 203 6.26 7.81 1.34
C LEU A 203 6.26 7.74 2.86
N GLU A 204 7.13 8.48 3.54
CA GLU A 204 7.10 8.57 4.99
C GLU A 204 5.96 9.47 5.47
N ALA A 205 5.43 9.20 6.67
CA ALA A 205 4.32 9.95 7.26
C ALA A 205 4.59 11.47 7.34
N ARG A 206 5.85 11.89 7.51
CA ARG A 206 6.24 13.32 7.52
C ARG A 206 5.92 14.03 6.20
N TYR A 207 6.09 13.38 5.04
CA TYR A 207 5.74 13.94 3.74
C TYR A 207 4.24 14.02 3.52
N LEU A 208 3.47 13.09 4.11
CA LEU A 208 2.01 13.13 4.08
C LEU A 208 1.49 14.40 4.77
N TRP A 209 1.99 14.70 5.97
CA TRP A 209 1.63 15.93 6.68
C TRP A 209 2.06 17.19 5.93
N LEU A 210 3.28 17.19 5.39
CA LEU A 210 3.77 18.29 4.55
C LEU A 210 2.83 18.54 3.37
N TYR A 211 2.42 17.49 2.67
CA TYR A 211 1.52 17.61 1.54
C TYR A 211 0.20 18.30 1.90
N PHE A 212 -0.45 17.87 2.98
CA PHE A 212 -1.70 18.47 3.41
C PHE A 212 -1.53 19.95 3.87
N ILE A 213 -0.46 20.25 4.59
CA ILE A 213 -0.16 21.63 5.00
C ILE A 213 0.06 22.51 3.76
N CYS A 214 0.88 22.05 2.80
CA CYS A 214 1.09 22.76 1.54
C CYS A 214 -0.20 22.90 0.72
N GLY A 215 -1.07 21.88 0.72
CA GLY A 215 -2.37 21.94 0.08
C GLY A 215 -3.29 23.03 0.67
N ILE A 216 -3.36 23.10 1.99
CA ILE A 216 -4.12 24.13 2.70
C ILE A 216 -3.55 25.55 2.43
N LEU A 217 -2.24 25.72 2.53
CA LEU A 217 -1.57 26.99 2.24
C LEU A 217 -1.78 27.43 0.79
N SER A 218 -1.68 26.48 -0.16
CA SER A 218 -1.95 26.72 -1.58
C SER A 218 -3.40 27.15 -1.81
N TYR A 219 -4.37 26.51 -1.16
CA TYR A 219 -5.77 26.90 -1.23
C TYR A 219 -6.00 28.33 -0.71
N ILE A 220 -5.41 28.69 0.44
CA ILE A 220 -5.48 30.03 1.02
C ILE A 220 -4.85 31.07 0.08
N THR A 221 -3.71 30.75 -0.52
CA THR A 221 -3.01 31.60 -1.49
C THR A 221 -3.89 31.88 -2.72
N ILE A 222 -4.49 30.85 -3.29
CA ILE A 222 -5.37 30.96 -4.45
C ILE A 222 -6.64 31.76 -4.10
N LYS A 223 -7.21 31.55 -2.91
CA LYS A 223 -8.41 32.24 -2.45
C LYS A 223 -8.16 33.74 -2.22
N ASN A 224 -7.08 34.06 -1.54
CA ASN A 224 -6.79 35.46 -1.13
C ASN A 224 -5.97 36.23 -2.16
N ARG A 225 -5.47 35.58 -3.24
CA ARG A 225 -4.55 36.15 -4.25
C ARG A 225 -3.36 36.91 -3.62
N SER A 226 -2.90 36.47 -2.47
CA SER A 226 -1.86 37.13 -1.70
C SER A 226 -0.46 36.60 -2.05
N LYS A 227 0.43 37.50 -2.50
CA LYS A 227 1.83 37.17 -2.74
C LYS A 227 2.57 36.76 -1.47
N LYS A 228 2.15 37.29 -0.30
CA LYS A 228 2.78 36.93 0.99
C LYS A 228 2.57 35.46 1.35
N THR A 229 1.35 34.93 1.18
CA THR A 229 1.07 33.51 1.45
C THR A 229 1.76 32.60 0.45
N LEU A 230 1.93 33.04 -0.81
CA LEU A 230 2.73 32.28 -1.81
C LEU A 230 4.19 32.12 -1.36
N TRP A 231 4.84 33.22 -0.95
CA TRP A 231 6.22 33.17 -0.46
C TRP A 231 6.36 32.34 0.82
N LEU A 232 5.34 32.39 1.71
CA LEU A 232 5.32 31.57 2.92
C LEU A 232 5.22 30.08 2.59
N THR A 233 4.35 29.69 1.64
CA THR A 233 4.23 28.30 1.18
C THR A 233 5.54 27.81 0.55
N LEU A 234 6.12 28.63 -0.32
CA LEU A 234 7.39 28.30 -0.98
C LEU A 234 8.54 28.17 0.03
N GLY A 235 8.64 29.11 0.97
CA GLY A 235 9.63 29.08 2.04
C GLY A 235 9.49 27.85 2.94
N PHE A 236 8.26 27.44 3.26
CA PHE A 236 7.98 26.23 4.04
C PHE A 236 8.41 24.97 3.28
N CYS A 237 8.09 24.87 1.97
CA CYS A 237 8.53 23.73 1.15
C CYS A 237 10.05 23.64 1.05
N ILE A 238 10.73 24.79 0.78
CA ILE A 238 12.19 24.82 0.68
C ILE A 238 12.84 24.48 2.02
N GLY A 239 12.34 25.06 3.13
CA GLY A 239 12.85 24.76 4.46
C GLY A 239 12.74 23.29 4.83
N PHE A 240 11.62 22.65 4.46
CA PHE A 240 11.45 21.20 4.66
C PHE A 240 12.42 20.38 3.82
N LEU A 241 12.62 20.73 2.54
CA LEU A 241 13.56 20.03 1.67
C LEU A 241 15.01 20.14 2.19
N ILE A 242 15.40 21.33 2.67
CA ILE A 242 16.72 21.53 3.30
C ILE A 242 16.84 20.66 4.56
N PHE A 243 15.83 20.67 5.42
CA PHE A 243 15.81 19.83 6.62
C PHE A 243 15.94 18.35 6.27
N ASP A 244 15.25 17.89 5.23
CA ASP A 244 15.31 16.51 4.77
C ASP A 244 16.69 16.12 4.25
N LEU A 245 17.30 16.98 3.43
CA LEU A 245 18.67 16.80 2.94
C LEU A 245 19.68 16.75 4.08
N CYS A 246 19.52 17.60 5.11
CA CYS A 246 20.42 17.60 6.28
C CYS A 246 20.24 16.37 7.17
N THR A 247 19.07 15.76 7.17
CA THR A 247 18.78 14.57 8.00
C THR A 247 18.95 13.25 7.25
N TYR A 248 19.17 13.31 5.94
CA TYR A 248 19.37 12.13 5.11
C TYR A 248 20.64 11.38 5.53
N LYS A 249 20.46 10.12 5.94
CA LYS A 249 21.57 9.19 6.20
C LYS A 249 21.64 8.20 5.04
N SER A 250 22.81 8.09 4.42
CA SER A 250 22.99 7.05 3.39
C SER A 250 22.81 5.66 4.02
N PRO A 251 22.10 4.74 3.37
CA PRO A 251 21.95 3.39 3.87
C PRO A 251 23.33 2.71 3.98
N GLN A 252 23.61 2.15 5.15
CA GLN A 252 24.83 1.39 5.39
C GLN A 252 24.66 -0.06 4.90
N PRO A 253 25.77 -0.74 4.56
CA PRO A 253 25.71 -2.17 4.27
C PRO A 253 25.21 -2.94 5.49
N GLU A 254 24.29 -3.87 5.29
CA GLU A 254 23.64 -4.60 6.37
C GLU A 254 23.30 -6.03 5.99
N ILE A 255 23.30 -6.89 6.99
CA ILE A 255 22.83 -8.26 6.92
C ILE A 255 21.59 -8.35 7.82
N ILE A 256 20.48 -8.79 7.26
CA ILE A 256 19.21 -8.91 7.97
C ILE A 256 18.70 -10.35 7.84
N VAL A 257 18.32 -10.94 8.97
CA VAL A 257 17.56 -12.20 8.99
C VAL A 257 16.16 -11.88 9.52
N TYR A 258 15.16 -12.02 8.64
CA TYR A 258 13.80 -11.59 8.92
C TYR A 258 13.03 -12.58 9.80
N ASP A 259 12.15 -12.05 10.64
CA ASP A 259 11.15 -12.85 11.34
C ASP A 259 9.97 -13.16 10.39
N SER A 260 10.03 -14.33 9.76
CA SER A 260 9.02 -14.84 8.85
C SER A 260 8.60 -16.25 9.22
N LYS A 261 7.34 -16.44 9.56
CA LYS A 261 6.81 -17.77 9.98
C LYS A 261 6.90 -18.86 8.90
N LYS A 262 7.19 -18.53 7.65
CA LYS A 262 7.13 -19.47 6.51
C LYS A 262 8.49 -19.98 6.06
N SER A 263 9.50 -19.14 6.08
CA SER A 263 10.85 -19.47 5.59
C SER A 263 11.89 -18.56 6.23
N THR A 264 13.10 -19.04 6.42
CA THR A 264 14.23 -18.18 6.80
C THR A 264 14.67 -17.39 5.58
N VAL A 265 14.60 -16.06 5.69
CA VAL A 265 14.96 -15.10 4.67
C VAL A 265 16.13 -14.26 5.15
N VAL A 266 17.24 -14.33 4.44
CA VAL A 266 18.45 -13.54 4.71
C VAL A 266 18.61 -12.50 3.63
N GLN A 267 18.67 -11.24 4.01
CA GLN A 267 18.94 -10.14 3.11
C GLN A 267 20.36 -9.62 3.34
N LEU A 268 21.10 -9.49 2.27
CA LEU A 268 22.40 -8.82 2.21
C LEU A 268 22.21 -7.55 1.38
N SER A 269 22.33 -6.39 1.97
CA SER A 269 22.08 -5.14 1.26
C SER A 269 23.25 -4.16 1.38
N ASP A 270 23.57 -3.56 0.24
CA ASP A 270 24.52 -2.46 0.08
C ASP A 270 23.79 -1.21 -0.45
N LYS A 271 24.48 -0.12 -0.72
CA LYS A 271 23.91 1.12 -1.27
C LYS A 271 23.05 0.87 -2.51
N ASP A 272 23.55 0.08 -3.45
CA ASP A 272 22.94 -0.09 -4.78
C ASP A 272 22.34 -1.48 -5.02
N ARG A 273 22.70 -2.48 -4.23
CA ARG A 273 22.36 -3.87 -4.48
C ARG A 273 21.73 -4.53 -3.27
N CYS A 274 20.86 -5.48 -3.55
CA CYS A 274 20.18 -6.28 -2.55
C CYS A 274 20.15 -7.75 -2.99
N TYR A 275 20.68 -8.61 -2.15
CA TYR A 275 20.69 -10.06 -2.37
C TYR A 275 19.85 -10.73 -1.30
N ILE A 276 19.06 -11.70 -1.69
CA ILE A 276 18.15 -12.43 -0.80
C ILE A 276 18.47 -13.92 -0.89
N LEU A 277 18.89 -14.53 0.23
CA LEU A 277 19.05 -15.96 0.35
C LEU A 277 17.84 -16.55 1.06
N LEU A 278 17.32 -17.64 0.51
CA LEU A 278 16.14 -18.32 1.02
C LEU A 278 16.49 -19.73 1.45
N SER A 279 15.99 -20.14 2.61
CA SER A 279 16.13 -21.52 3.09
C SER A 279 15.28 -22.54 2.32
N ASP A 280 14.19 -22.07 1.69
CA ASP A 280 13.23 -22.90 0.97
C ASP A 280 12.83 -22.23 -0.35
N THR A 281 12.34 -23.02 -1.31
CA THR A 281 11.90 -22.47 -2.61
C THR A 281 10.61 -21.69 -2.47
N LEU A 282 10.58 -20.48 -3.05
CA LEU A 282 9.35 -19.69 -3.13
C LEU A 282 8.34 -20.38 -4.05
N THR A 283 7.14 -20.57 -3.54
CA THR A 283 6.00 -20.96 -4.39
C THR A 283 5.58 -19.76 -5.24
N SER A 284 5.25 -19.97 -6.51
CA SER A 284 4.83 -18.91 -7.44
C SER A 284 3.73 -18.03 -6.84
N GLY A 285 3.98 -16.72 -6.75
CA GLY A 285 3.04 -15.73 -6.17
C GLY A 285 3.28 -15.36 -4.71
N GLN A 286 4.26 -15.93 -4.02
CA GLN A 286 4.63 -15.48 -2.67
C GLN A 286 5.53 -14.24 -2.75
N ARG A 287 5.14 -13.16 -2.04
CA ARG A 287 6.00 -11.99 -1.87
C ARG A 287 7.13 -12.31 -0.88
N VAL A 288 8.33 -11.83 -1.21
CA VAL A 288 9.48 -11.97 -0.31
C VAL A 288 9.29 -11.04 0.89
N VAL A 289 9.45 -11.59 2.09
CA VAL A 289 9.38 -10.81 3.34
C VAL A 289 10.38 -9.66 3.31
N GLY A 290 10.03 -8.53 3.95
CA GLY A 290 10.88 -7.35 4.02
C GLY A 290 10.73 -6.39 2.82
N GLU A 291 9.71 -6.54 1.99
CA GLU A 291 9.45 -5.65 0.84
C GLU A 291 9.34 -4.18 1.28
N GLU A 292 8.57 -3.89 2.33
CA GLU A 292 8.42 -2.54 2.87
C GLU A 292 9.76 -1.95 3.35
N TYR A 293 10.58 -2.75 4.02
CA TYR A 293 11.91 -2.31 4.47
C TYR A 293 12.82 -2.00 3.29
N ARG A 294 12.80 -2.83 2.24
CA ARG A 294 13.56 -2.59 1.01
C ARG A 294 13.10 -1.34 0.29
N MET A 295 11.79 -1.14 0.15
CA MET A 295 11.22 0.08 -0.45
C MET A 295 11.65 1.33 0.33
N LYS A 296 11.57 1.29 1.66
CA LYS A 296 12.01 2.40 2.53
C LYS A 296 13.46 2.79 2.28
N ASN A 297 14.33 1.82 2.05
CA ASN A 297 15.75 2.02 1.82
C ASN A 297 16.10 2.16 0.32
N GLY A 298 15.11 2.31 -0.57
CA GLY A 298 15.31 2.45 -2.01
C GLY A 298 15.80 1.18 -2.73
N LYS A 299 15.67 0.02 -2.09
CA LYS A 299 16.15 -1.29 -2.57
C LYS A 299 15.06 -2.04 -3.33
N THR A 300 14.60 -1.51 -4.44
CA THR A 300 13.51 -2.10 -5.23
C THR A 300 13.95 -3.25 -6.12
N GLN A 301 15.22 -3.25 -6.55
CA GLN A 301 15.82 -4.34 -7.32
C GLN A 301 16.59 -5.28 -6.39
N TYR A 302 16.35 -6.57 -6.50
CA TYR A 302 17.02 -7.59 -5.71
C TYR A 302 17.16 -8.89 -6.51
N GLU A 303 18.22 -9.63 -6.20
CA GLU A 303 18.48 -10.98 -6.73
C GLU A 303 18.19 -12.02 -5.66
N ILE A 304 17.55 -13.13 -6.07
CA ILE A 304 17.16 -14.23 -5.16
C ILE A 304 18.08 -15.41 -5.38
N PHE A 305 18.68 -15.91 -4.29
CA PHE A 305 19.49 -17.10 -4.25
C PHE A 305 18.81 -18.17 -3.40
N GLN A 306 18.64 -19.33 -4.00
CA GLN A 306 18.07 -20.52 -3.37
C GLN A 306 18.83 -21.77 -3.83
N HIS A 307 18.48 -22.93 -3.31
CA HIS A 307 19.13 -24.18 -3.71
C HIS A 307 19.10 -24.34 -5.24
N GLY A 308 20.28 -24.50 -5.85
CA GLY A 308 20.45 -24.63 -7.31
C GLY A 308 20.59 -23.31 -8.08
N SER A 309 20.62 -22.16 -7.41
CA SER A 309 20.94 -20.89 -8.06
C SER A 309 22.42 -20.83 -8.44
N LEU A 310 22.71 -20.20 -9.59
CA LEU A 310 24.10 -19.91 -9.99
C LEU A 310 24.70 -18.86 -9.06
N GLY A 311 25.93 -19.09 -8.62
CA GLY A 311 26.66 -18.15 -7.78
C GLY A 311 26.96 -16.83 -8.49
N THR A 312 27.06 -15.74 -7.73
CA THR A 312 27.48 -14.43 -8.22
C THR A 312 28.70 -13.95 -7.44
N LYS A 313 29.55 -13.18 -8.11
CA LYS A 313 30.73 -12.56 -7.50
C LYS A 313 30.81 -11.09 -7.89
N ASP A 314 30.87 -10.27 -6.89
CA ASP A 314 30.95 -8.80 -7.00
C ASP A 314 32.07 -8.23 -6.16
N ASN A 315 32.32 -6.92 -6.31
CA ASN A 315 33.29 -6.18 -5.48
C ASN A 315 32.95 -6.21 -3.98
N THR A 316 31.66 -6.40 -3.63
CA THR A 316 31.15 -6.38 -2.25
C THR A 316 31.14 -7.79 -1.62
N GLY A 317 31.18 -8.84 -2.44
CA GLY A 317 31.16 -10.19 -1.93
C GLY A 317 31.04 -11.28 -2.97
N PHE A 318 30.84 -12.47 -2.46
CA PHE A 318 30.64 -13.70 -3.21
C PHE A 318 29.43 -14.43 -2.62
N ILE A 319 28.52 -14.85 -3.47
CA ILE A 319 27.36 -15.62 -3.06
C ILE A 319 27.30 -16.89 -3.90
N ASP A 320 27.41 -18.03 -3.25
CA ASP A 320 27.27 -19.36 -3.84
C ASP A 320 26.53 -20.23 -2.82
N TYR A 321 25.25 -20.40 -3.06
CA TYR A 321 24.35 -21.06 -2.10
C TYR A 321 24.89 -22.44 -1.70
N PRO A 322 25.02 -22.74 -0.40
CA PRO A 322 24.50 -22.05 0.78
C PRO A 322 25.48 -21.05 1.43
N PHE A 323 26.62 -20.78 0.82
CA PHE A 323 27.65 -19.89 1.35
C PHE A 323 27.48 -18.47 0.79
N ALA A 324 27.77 -17.48 1.62
CA ALA A 324 27.87 -16.11 1.20
C ALA A 324 29.03 -15.43 1.94
N GLN A 325 29.75 -14.57 1.24
CA GLN A 325 30.71 -13.64 1.83
C GLN A 325 30.31 -12.23 1.44
N PHE A 326 30.06 -11.37 2.42
CA PHE A 326 29.59 -10.02 2.19
C PHE A 326 30.33 -9.05 3.11
N TYR A 327 31.02 -8.04 2.55
CA TYR A 327 31.88 -7.13 3.30
C TYR A 327 32.84 -7.84 4.26
N GLY A 328 33.49 -8.91 3.77
CA GLY A 328 34.43 -9.71 4.57
C GLY A 328 33.80 -10.65 5.59
N LYS A 329 32.49 -10.57 5.85
CA LYS A 329 31.78 -11.49 6.73
C LYS A 329 31.34 -12.74 5.96
N ARG A 330 31.59 -13.89 6.53
CA ARG A 330 31.25 -15.20 5.95
C ARG A 330 30.01 -15.74 6.60
N LEU A 331 29.04 -16.11 5.78
CA LEU A 331 27.75 -16.66 6.19
C LEU A 331 27.56 -18.05 5.58
N VAL A 332 26.84 -18.89 6.30
CA VAL A 332 26.32 -20.15 5.78
C VAL A 332 24.87 -20.32 6.16
N LEU A 333 24.02 -20.66 5.18
CA LEU A 333 22.62 -20.99 5.39
C LEU A 333 22.47 -22.52 5.50
N LEU A 334 22.28 -23.01 6.73
CA LEU A 334 22.16 -24.43 7.02
C LEU A 334 20.74 -24.91 6.68
N GLY A 335 20.62 -25.63 5.58
CA GLY A 335 19.36 -26.16 5.05
C GLY A 335 19.34 -27.69 4.97
N LYS A 336 18.80 -28.23 3.87
CA LYS A 336 18.57 -29.65 3.62
C LYS A 336 19.85 -30.48 3.38
N GLN A 337 21.02 -29.88 3.34
CA GLN A 337 22.26 -30.57 3.03
C GLN A 337 22.65 -31.54 4.14
N GLU A 338 23.28 -32.65 3.77
CA GLU A 338 23.83 -33.64 4.67
C GLU A 338 25.25 -33.21 5.12
N TRP A 339 25.28 -32.41 6.18
CA TRP A 339 26.52 -31.83 6.71
C TRP A 339 27.39 -32.83 7.44
N ASP A 340 26.79 -33.91 7.97
CA ASP A 340 27.42 -35.02 8.70
C ASP A 340 28.31 -35.90 7.82
N LYS A 341 28.14 -35.85 6.51
CA LYS A 341 28.90 -36.63 5.54
C LYS A 341 30.14 -35.92 4.98
N LEU A 342 30.32 -34.64 5.35
CA LEU A 342 31.43 -33.85 4.86
C LEU A 342 32.62 -33.97 5.83
N SER A 343 33.82 -34.29 5.32
CA SER A 343 35.06 -34.18 6.06
C SER A 343 35.97 -33.15 5.40
N ILE A 344 36.42 -32.16 6.18
CA ILE A 344 37.29 -31.10 5.68
C ILE A 344 38.61 -31.14 6.44
N GLY A 345 39.71 -31.14 5.70
CA GLY A 345 41.06 -31.21 6.30
C GLY A 345 41.48 -29.97 7.11
N LYS A 346 40.77 -28.83 6.93
CA LYS A 346 40.98 -27.57 7.69
C LYS A 346 39.64 -26.90 7.94
N LYS A 347 39.34 -26.61 9.20
CA LYS A 347 38.10 -25.88 9.58
C LYS A 347 38.04 -24.52 8.90
N LEU A 348 36.92 -24.24 8.25
CA LEU A 348 36.62 -22.91 7.69
C LEU A 348 36.05 -22.01 8.77
N THR A 349 36.51 -20.76 8.80
CA THR A 349 35.95 -19.76 9.72
C THR A 349 34.68 -19.14 9.13
N ILE A 350 33.59 -19.20 9.85
CA ILE A 350 32.27 -18.66 9.49
C ILE A 350 31.87 -17.65 10.57
N ASP A 351 31.51 -16.43 10.18
CA ASP A 351 31.05 -15.44 11.15
C ASP A 351 29.63 -15.76 11.61
N TYR A 352 28.72 -16.09 10.69
CA TYR A 352 27.31 -16.34 11.00
C TYR A 352 26.82 -17.63 10.34
N ALA A 353 26.34 -18.56 11.15
CA ALA A 353 25.68 -19.78 10.71
C ALA A 353 24.16 -19.66 10.97
N ILE A 354 23.38 -19.60 9.88
CA ILE A 354 21.94 -19.37 9.92
C ILE A 354 21.25 -20.73 9.75
N ILE A 355 20.43 -21.13 10.71
CA ILE A 355 19.76 -22.43 10.76
C ILE A 355 18.33 -22.27 10.25
N GLY A 356 18.00 -22.90 9.13
CA GLY A 356 16.66 -22.98 8.57
C GLY A 356 15.92 -24.27 8.96
N LYS A 357 14.61 -24.33 8.66
CA LYS A 357 13.70 -25.45 8.97
C LYS A 357 14.22 -26.83 8.52
N MET A 358 14.88 -26.88 7.38
CA MET A 358 15.33 -28.13 6.75
C MET A 358 16.60 -28.71 7.38
N PHE A 359 17.25 -27.98 8.29
CA PHE A 359 18.44 -28.46 8.98
C PHE A 359 18.11 -29.57 9.97
N ASN A 360 18.65 -30.76 9.78
CA ASN A 360 18.46 -31.94 10.64
C ASN A 360 19.69 -32.40 11.41
N GLY A 361 20.87 -31.73 11.23
CA GLY A 361 22.13 -32.06 11.89
C GLY A 361 22.17 -31.60 13.37
N ARG A 362 23.27 -31.94 14.06
CA ARG A 362 23.62 -31.42 15.37
C ARG A 362 24.54 -30.22 15.24
N ILE A 363 24.63 -29.37 16.28
CA ILE A 363 25.57 -28.24 16.27
C ILE A 363 27.02 -28.76 16.29
N GLU A 364 27.28 -29.86 16.99
CA GLU A 364 28.61 -30.51 17.04
C GLU A 364 29.12 -30.86 15.63
N ASP A 365 28.26 -31.47 14.78
CA ASP A 365 28.60 -31.83 13.41
C ASP A 365 29.04 -30.60 12.59
N ILE A 366 28.40 -29.47 12.83
CA ILE A 366 28.76 -28.21 12.19
C ILE A 366 30.08 -27.66 12.73
N LEU A 367 30.33 -27.81 14.03
CA LEU A 367 31.56 -27.35 14.68
C LEU A 367 32.78 -28.20 14.33
N GLU A 368 32.58 -29.43 13.87
CA GLU A 368 33.65 -30.24 13.28
C GLU A 368 34.12 -29.65 11.93
N LEU A 369 33.21 -29.14 11.13
CA LEU A 369 33.46 -28.58 9.81
C LEU A 369 33.88 -27.11 9.85
N PHE A 370 33.24 -26.33 10.71
CA PHE A 370 33.37 -24.88 10.74
C PHE A 370 33.72 -24.35 12.13
N SER A 371 34.50 -23.26 12.16
CA SER A 371 34.67 -22.43 13.33
C SER A 371 33.65 -21.31 13.24
N VAL A 372 32.52 -21.42 13.99
CA VAL A 372 31.40 -20.48 13.92
C VAL A 372 31.48 -19.47 15.03
N ARG A 373 31.32 -18.17 14.70
CA ARG A 373 31.33 -17.08 15.70
C ARG A 373 29.96 -16.93 16.36
N GLN A 374 28.86 -17.05 15.62
CA GLN A 374 27.50 -16.90 16.12
C GLN A 374 26.53 -17.76 15.30
N PHE A 375 25.60 -18.41 16.00
CA PHE A 375 24.47 -19.08 15.38
C PHE A 375 23.21 -18.17 15.39
N ILE A 376 22.43 -18.24 14.30
CA ILE A 376 21.14 -17.55 14.18
C ILE A 376 20.09 -18.59 13.83
N ILE A 377 19.12 -18.81 14.73
CA ILE A 377 18.05 -19.78 14.52
C ILE A 377 16.91 -19.08 13.79
N GLY A 378 16.60 -19.59 12.61
CA GLY A 378 15.52 -19.07 11.77
C GLY A 378 14.13 -19.23 12.39
N PRO A 379 13.19 -18.40 11.99
CA PRO A 379 11.83 -18.36 12.55
C PRO A 379 10.97 -19.56 12.13
N ASP A 380 11.36 -20.27 11.06
CA ASP A 380 10.73 -21.46 10.52
C ASP A 380 11.15 -22.78 11.21
N VAL A 381 12.13 -22.73 12.11
CA VAL A 381 12.56 -23.86 12.92
C VAL A 381 11.52 -24.18 14.00
N HIS A 382 11.15 -25.46 14.14
CA HIS A 382 10.16 -25.89 15.13
C HIS A 382 10.56 -25.51 16.58
N PRO A 383 9.64 -25.00 17.43
CA PRO A 383 9.96 -24.49 18.77
C PRO A 383 10.80 -25.44 19.64
N ARG A 384 10.40 -26.71 19.74
CA ARG A 384 11.12 -27.71 20.54
C ARG A 384 12.56 -27.91 20.08
N ARG A 385 12.77 -27.85 18.75
CA ARG A 385 14.09 -28.01 18.17
C ARG A 385 14.98 -26.80 18.41
N ALA A 386 14.40 -25.61 18.26
CA ALA A 386 15.15 -24.39 18.51
C ALA A 386 15.62 -24.28 19.97
N THR A 387 14.78 -24.68 20.93
CA THR A 387 15.21 -24.74 22.35
C THR A 387 16.38 -25.73 22.52
N LYS A 388 16.34 -26.89 21.85
CA LYS A 388 17.46 -27.82 21.88
C LYS A 388 18.72 -27.20 21.30
N LEU A 389 18.63 -26.59 20.12
CA LEU A 389 19.77 -25.93 19.46
C LEU A 389 20.34 -24.77 20.31
N GLN A 390 19.49 -24.03 21.04
CA GLN A 390 19.95 -23.01 21.98
C GLN A 390 20.77 -23.62 23.14
N ASN A 391 20.31 -24.75 23.70
CA ASN A 391 21.05 -25.45 24.75
C ASN A 391 22.38 -25.98 24.22
N ASP A 392 22.38 -26.60 23.04
CA ASP A 392 23.61 -27.10 22.39
C ASP A 392 24.62 -25.95 22.16
N CYS A 393 24.14 -24.77 21.74
CA CYS A 393 24.99 -23.57 21.60
C CYS A 393 25.54 -23.10 22.95
N PHE A 394 24.73 -23.11 24.00
CA PHE A 394 25.13 -22.70 25.34
C PHE A 394 26.20 -23.63 25.91
N GLU A 395 26.04 -24.94 25.74
CA GLU A 395 27.02 -25.95 26.16
C GLU A 395 28.38 -25.76 25.46
N ASN A 396 28.36 -25.36 24.19
CA ASN A 396 29.56 -25.06 23.39
C ASN A 396 30.09 -23.62 23.57
N SER A 397 29.48 -22.82 24.45
CA SER A 397 29.87 -21.42 24.69
C SER A 397 29.85 -20.53 23.45
N ILE A 398 28.93 -20.76 22.49
CA ILE A 398 28.80 -20.00 21.26
C ILE A 398 27.54 -19.12 21.33
N PRO A 399 27.64 -17.79 21.04
CA PRO A 399 26.49 -16.92 20.98
C PRO A 399 25.41 -17.42 20.01
N CYS A 400 24.14 -17.41 20.45
CA CYS A 400 23.00 -17.85 19.66
C CYS A 400 21.90 -16.78 19.73
N HIS A 401 21.31 -16.47 18.55
CA HIS A 401 20.15 -15.57 18.43
C HIS A 401 18.96 -16.36 17.88
N ASP A 402 17.88 -16.45 18.66
CA ASP A 402 16.62 -17.05 18.20
C ASP A 402 15.64 -15.95 17.75
N ILE A 403 15.42 -15.87 16.44
CA ILE A 403 14.58 -14.86 15.84
C ILE A 403 13.15 -14.86 16.39
N ARG A 404 12.60 -16.03 16.74
CA ARG A 404 11.21 -16.14 17.28
C ARG A 404 11.01 -15.50 18.63
N THR A 405 12.05 -15.43 19.43
CA THR A 405 11.99 -14.89 20.81
C THR A 405 12.62 -13.52 20.93
N GLN A 406 13.60 -13.22 20.08
CA GLN A 406 14.39 -12.00 20.12
C GLN A 406 14.09 -11.05 18.94
N GLY A 407 13.25 -11.48 17.96
CA GLY A 407 12.92 -10.71 16.78
C GLY A 407 13.97 -10.81 15.67
N ALA A 408 13.77 -10.06 14.59
CA ALA A 408 14.67 -10.04 13.44
C ALA A 408 16.10 -9.67 13.85
N TRP A 409 17.08 -10.37 13.28
CA TRP A 409 18.49 -10.08 13.53
C TRP A 409 19.04 -9.15 12.45
N ILE A 410 19.65 -8.03 12.89
CA ILE A 410 20.20 -7.00 12.00
C ILE A 410 21.65 -6.75 12.42
N HIS A 411 22.55 -6.81 11.45
CA HIS A 411 23.96 -6.46 11.62
C HIS A 411 24.38 -5.45 10.58
N THR A 412 24.69 -4.24 11.03
CA THR A 412 25.28 -3.18 10.19
C THR A 412 26.75 -3.42 10.03
N LEU A 413 27.24 -3.27 8.80
CA LEU A 413 28.63 -3.47 8.46
C LEU A 413 29.31 -2.11 8.26
N ASP A 414 30.56 -2.01 8.67
CA ASP A 414 31.37 -0.85 8.34
C ASP A 414 31.81 -0.98 6.87
N PRO A 415 31.62 0.05 6.04
CA PRO A 415 31.92 0.04 4.60
C PRO A 415 33.40 -0.09 4.30
#